data_80fd0afaf8358588022b3354d9e44c0b
#
_entry.id   80fd0afaf8358588022b3354d9e44c0b
#
_cell.length_a   1.000
_cell.length_b   1.000
_cell.length_c   1.000
_cell.angle_alpha   90.00
_cell.angle_beta   90.00
_cell.angle_gamma   90.00
#
_symmetry.space_group_name_H-M   'P 1'
#
loop_
_entity.id
_entity.type
_entity.pdbx_description
1 polymer ?
#
loop_
_entity_poly.entity_id
_entity_poly.type
_entity_poly.pdbx_seq_one_letter_code
_entity_poly.pdbx_strand_id
1 'polypeptide(L)'
;MAEVCTLDWHISPFRADRFLDLWEPSAAKAPAYGAKSWSLTRSTDDPLAFRQTMIWEKRSDFERYWYSEEIEQARAAIIDLYDIPLLPAWHILVAAE
;
A
#
# COMPACT_ATOMS: atom_id res chain seq x y z
N MET A 1 14.69 8.37 -11.87
CA MET A 1 13.51 9.27 -11.77
C MET A 1 12.50 8.63 -10.83
N ALA A 2 12.00 9.41 -9.88
CA ALA A 2 11.07 8.87 -8.88
C ALA A 2 9.68 8.62 -9.47
N GLU A 3 9.07 7.53 -9.04
CA GLU A 3 7.71 7.18 -9.40
C GLU A 3 6.84 7.05 -8.16
N VAL A 4 5.58 7.43 -8.30
CA VAL A 4 4.58 7.30 -7.25
C VAL A 4 3.79 6.01 -7.50
N CYS A 5 3.76 5.14 -6.51
CA CYS A 5 2.97 3.92 -6.54
C CYS A 5 1.77 4.09 -5.62
N THR A 6 0.58 3.81 -6.11
CA THR A 6 -0.62 3.79 -5.28
C THR A 6 -1.24 2.41 -5.28
N LEU A 7 -1.72 2.01 -4.11
CA LEU A 7 -2.48 0.79 -3.91
C LEU A 7 -3.82 1.19 -3.31
N ASP A 8 -4.90 0.87 -4.01
CA ASP A 8 -6.24 1.22 -3.57
C ASP A 8 -6.97 -0.03 -3.11
N TRP A 9 -7.31 -0.07 -1.81
CA TRP A 9 -8.11 -1.14 -1.23
C TRP A 9 -9.55 -0.70 -1.06
N HIS A 10 -10.47 -1.58 -1.40
CA HIS A 10 -11.86 -1.45 -0.98
C HIS A 10 -12.15 -2.59 0.00
N ILE A 11 -12.33 -2.22 1.26
CA ILE A 11 -12.42 -3.18 2.36
C ILE A 11 -13.87 -3.66 2.50
N SER A 12 -14.02 -4.93 2.83
CA SER A 12 -15.33 -5.52 3.09
C SER A 12 -16.00 -4.88 4.30
N PRO A 13 -17.34 -4.78 4.33
CA PRO A 13 -18.04 -4.16 5.46
C PRO A 13 -17.64 -4.78 6.80
N PHE A 14 -17.46 -3.94 7.81
CA PHE A 14 -17.10 -4.31 9.19
C PHE A 14 -15.70 -4.89 9.35
N ARG A 15 -14.82 -4.77 8.32
CA ARG A 15 -13.46 -5.32 8.36
C ARG A 15 -12.37 -4.24 8.39
N ALA A 16 -12.75 -2.96 8.40
CA ALA A 16 -11.75 -1.87 8.30
C ALA A 16 -10.77 -1.85 9.47
N ASP A 17 -11.24 -2.02 10.70
CA ASP A 17 -10.35 -2.01 11.86
C ASP A 17 -9.36 -3.17 11.83
N ARG A 18 -9.84 -4.37 11.45
CA ARG A 18 -8.97 -5.53 11.32
C ARG A 18 -7.94 -5.34 10.21
N PHE A 19 -8.35 -4.75 9.09
CA PHE A 19 -7.42 -4.42 8.00
C PHE A 19 -6.31 -3.49 8.50
N LEU A 20 -6.66 -2.42 9.20
CA LEU A 20 -5.67 -1.49 9.73
C LEU A 20 -4.73 -2.15 10.72
N ASP A 21 -5.26 -2.94 11.66
CA ASP A 21 -4.42 -3.63 12.64
C ASP A 21 -3.40 -4.57 11.98
N LEU A 22 -3.81 -5.25 10.91
CA LEU A 22 -2.95 -6.21 10.23
C LEU A 22 -2.03 -5.58 9.20
N TRP A 23 -2.46 -4.51 8.51
CA TRP A 23 -1.71 -3.98 7.38
C TRP A 23 -0.87 -2.74 7.70
N GLU A 24 -1.31 -1.86 8.59
CA GLU A 24 -0.55 -0.63 8.86
C GLU A 24 0.91 -0.89 9.22
N PRO A 25 1.25 -1.88 10.06
CA PRO A 25 2.66 -2.18 10.34
C PRO A 25 3.47 -2.55 9.09
N SER A 26 2.85 -3.21 8.14
CA SER A 26 3.51 -3.60 6.88
C SER A 26 3.65 -2.43 5.92
N ALA A 27 2.65 -1.54 5.88
CA ALA A 27 2.75 -0.30 5.10
C ALA A 27 3.93 0.54 5.59
N ALA A 28 4.12 0.62 6.90
CA ALA A 28 5.19 1.39 7.53
C ALA A 28 6.60 0.83 7.26
N LYS A 29 6.71 -0.38 6.72
CA LYS A 29 8.01 -0.99 6.40
C LYS A 29 8.54 -0.59 5.03
N ALA A 30 7.76 0.08 4.20
CA ALA A 30 8.19 0.47 2.86
C ALA A 30 9.53 1.24 2.84
N PRO A 31 9.80 2.20 3.76
CA PRO A 31 11.09 2.88 3.76
C PRO A 31 12.29 1.96 3.99
N ALA A 32 12.12 0.87 4.73
CA ALA A 32 13.20 -0.09 4.95
C ALA A 32 13.65 -0.78 3.65
N TYR A 33 12.81 -0.75 2.61
CA TYR A 33 13.10 -1.31 1.30
C TYR A 33 13.47 -0.24 0.26
N GLY A 34 13.50 1.02 0.68
CA GLY A 34 13.93 2.11 -0.21
C GLY A 34 12.87 3.13 -0.58
N ALA A 35 11.63 3.01 -0.07
CA ALA A 35 10.63 4.04 -0.32
C ALA A 35 11.09 5.37 0.29
N LYS A 36 11.00 6.43 -0.48
CA LYS A 36 11.33 7.78 0.00
C LYS A 36 10.28 8.33 0.93
N SER A 37 9.04 7.92 0.74
CA SER A 37 7.92 8.29 1.60
C SER A 37 6.83 7.25 1.46
N TRP A 38 5.92 7.26 2.43
CA TRP A 38 4.73 6.42 2.39
C TRP A 38 3.61 7.12 3.14
N SER A 39 2.38 6.80 2.77
CA SER A 39 1.22 7.20 3.53
C SER A 39 0.12 6.17 3.34
N LEU A 40 -0.75 6.05 4.33
CA LEU A 40 -1.94 5.24 4.25
C LEU A 40 -3.10 6.14 4.61
N THR A 41 -4.01 6.36 3.65
CA THR A 41 -5.12 7.28 3.81
C THR A 41 -6.44 6.54 3.69
N ARG A 42 -7.45 7.09 4.35
CA ARG A 42 -8.82 6.58 4.29
C ARG A 42 -9.69 7.65 3.66
N SER A 43 -10.54 7.27 2.72
CA SER A 43 -11.44 8.21 2.07
C SER A 43 -12.41 8.81 3.09
N THR A 44 -12.66 10.11 2.97
CA THR A 44 -13.68 10.78 3.79
C THR A 44 -15.08 10.50 3.29
N ASP A 45 -15.21 10.12 2.02
CA ASP A 45 -16.51 9.84 1.39
C ASP A 45 -16.90 8.37 1.47
N ASP A 46 -15.92 7.48 1.53
CA ASP A 46 -16.14 6.03 1.62
C ASP A 46 -15.21 5.45 2.69
N PRO A 47 -15.73 5.19 3.90
CA PRO A 47 -14.89 4.71 5.01
C PRO A 47 -14.31 3.30 4.80
N LEU A 48 -14.68 2.62 3.72
CA LEU A 48 -14.11 1.32 3.36
C LEU A 48 -13.00 1.44 2.31
N ALA A 49 -12.76 2.63 1.77
CA ALA A 49 -11.73 2.85 0.76
C ALA A 49 -10.46 3.39 1.40
N PHE A 50 -9.36 2.68 1.17
CA PHE A 50 -8.03 3.05 1.67
C PHE A 50 -7.05 3.14 0.52
N ARG A 51 -6.08 4.04 0.66
CA ARG A 51 -5.01 4.19 -0.33
C ARG A 51 -3.67 4.23 0.36
N GLN A 52 -2.75 3.40 -0.10
CA GLN A 52 -1.34 3.50 0.25
C GLN A 52 -0.61 4.19 -0.89
N THR A 53 0.10 5.26 -0.57
CA THR A 53 0.89 6.02 -1.54
C THR A 53 2.35 5.92 -1.13
N MET A 54 3.21 5.58 -2.09
CA MET A 54 4.64 5.43 -1.86
C MET A 54 5.41 6.12 -2.98
N ILE A 55 6.57 6.64 -2.68
CA ILE A 55 7.47 7.19 -3.69
C ILE A 55 8.72 6.32 -3.73
N TRP A 56 9.06 5.83 -4.93
CA TRP A 56 10.19 4.92 -5.14
C TRP A 56 11.12 5.49 -6.21
N GLU A 57 12.43 5.43 -5.97
CA GLU A 57 13.40 5.76 -7.01
C GLU A 57 13.45 4.67 -8.08
N LYS A 58 13.28 3.40 -7.67
CA LYS A 58 13.34 2.23 -8.55
C LYS A 58 12.15 1.32 -8.28
N ARG A 59 11.47 0.88 -9.34
CA ARG A 59 10.41 -0.12 -9.21
C ARG A 59 10.91 -1.43 -8.62
N SER A 60 12.17 -1.78 -8.90
CA SER A 60 12.74 -3.00 -8.33
C SER A 60 12.77 -2.98 -6.82
N ASP A 61 12.89 -1.81 -6.19
CA ASP A 61 12.81 -1.69 -4.73
C ASP A 61 11.39 -1.97 -4.23
N PHE A 62 10.38 -1.47 -4.94
CA PHE A 62 8.98 -1.82 -4.63
C PHE A 62 8.76 -3.33 -4.75
N GLU A 63 9.28 -3.94 -5.80
CA GLU A 63 9.13 -5.39 -6.00
C GLU A 63 9.77 -6.17 -4.86
N ARG A 64 10.96 -5.77 -4.41
CA ARG A 64 11.60 -6.38 -3.23
C ARG A 64 10.72 -6.26 -1.99
N TYR A 65 10.10 -5.10 -1.78
CA TYR A 65 9.16 -4.87 -0.68
C TYR A 65 7.94 -5.78 -0.82
N TRP A 66 7.29 -5.72 -1.98
CA TRP A 66 6.00 -6.37 -2.20
C TRP A 66 6.09 -7.89 -2.16
N TYR A 67 7.20 -8.44 -2.65
CA TYR A 67 7.43 -9.88 -2.71
C TYR A 67 8.36 -10.41 -1.63
N SER A 68 8.72 -9.59 -0.64
CA SER A 68 9.47 -10.06 0.53
C SER A 68 8.61 -11.06 1.31
N GLU A 69 9.27 -11.96 2.04
CA GLU A 69 8.55 -12.97 2.82
C GLU A 69 7.60 -12.34 3.84
N GLU A 70 8.08 -11.32 4.57
CA GLU A 70 7.25 -10.66 5.58
C GLU A 70 6.02 -9.97 4.98
N ILE A 71 6.16 -9.33 3.82
CA ILE A 71 5.04 -8.64 3.18
C ILE A 71 4.10 -9.65 2.50
N GLU A 72 4.63 -10.72 1.92
CA GLU A 72 3.77 -11.79 1.39
C GLU A 72 2.92 -12.42 2.49
N GLN A 73 3.48 -12.65 3.68
CA GLN A 73 2.73 -13.16 4.80
C GLN A 73 1.64 -12.18 5.26
N ALA A 74 1.97 -10.89 5.30
CA ALA A 74 0.99 -9.86 5.66
C ALA A 74 -0.13 -9.77 4.61
N ARG A 75 0.22 -9.85 3.32
CA ARG A 75 -0.77 -9.86 2.24
C ARG A 75 -1.70 -11.06 2.34
N ALA A 76 -1.15 -12.23 2.65
CA ALA A 76 -1.96 -13.43 2.83
C ALA A 76 -2.94 -13.29 4.01
N ALA A 77 -2.53 -12.58 5.07
CA ALA A 77 -3.36 -12.38 6.24
C ALA A 77 -4.56 -11.47 5.97
N ILE A 78 -4.49 -10.62 4.95
CA ILE A 78 -5.57 -9.65 4.65
C ILE A 78 -6.35 -9.98 3.37
N ILE A 79 -6.00 -11.07 2.67
CA ILE A 79 -6.54 -11.33 1.32
C ILE A 79 -8.06 -11.46 1.28
N ASP A 80 -8.69 -11.86 2.37
CA ASP A 80 -10.14 -12.03 2.46
C ASP A 80 -10.85 -10.79 3.01
N LEU A 81 -10.12 -9.70 3.24
CA LEU A 81 -10.70 -8.48 3.84
C LEU A 81 -11.05 -7.42 2.81
N TYR A 82 -10.68 -7.60 1.55
CA TYR A 82 -10.89 -6.58 0.51
C TYR A 82 -11.27 -7.20 -0.82
N ASP A 83 -11.81 -6.36 -1.71
CA ASP A 83 -12.17 -6.75 -3.06
C ASP A 83 -10.92 -6.86 -3.94
N ILE A 84 -10.81 -7.97 -4.67
CA ILE A 84 -9.74 -8.21 -5.62
C ILE A 84 -10.22 -7.87 -7.05
N PRO A 85 -9.31 -7.54 -7.96
CA PRO A 85 -7.84 -7.50 -7.80
C PRO A 85 -7.35 -6.22 -7.14
N LEU A 86 -6.19 -6.32 -6.48
CA LEU A 86 -5.45 -5.16 -6.00
C LEU A 86 -4.24 -4.98 -6.91
N LEU A 87 -4.25 -3.92 -7.71
CA LEU A 87 -3.19 -3.67 -8.68
C LEU A 87 -2.50 -2.34 -8.38
N PRO A 88 -1.17 -2.30 -8.31
CA PRO A 88 -0.47 -1.05 -8.14
C PRO A 88 -0.63 -0.16 -9.37
N ALA A 89 -0.84 1.13 -9.13
CA ALA A 89 -0.85 2.14 -10.17
C ALA A 89 0.42 2.98 -10.05
N TRP A 90 1.02 3.33 -11.20
CA TRP A 90 2.30 4.02 -11.23
C TRP A 90 2.18 5.35 -11.96
N HIS A 91 2.77 6.39 -11.38
CA HIS A 91 2.80 7.72 -11.96
C HIS A 91 4.21 8.30 -11.82
N ILE A 92 4.67 9.00 -12.84
CA ILE A 92 5.92 9.74 -12.75
C ILE A 92 5.70 10.96 -11.84
N LEU A 93 6.62 11.16 -10.90
CA LEU A 93 6.57 12.34 -10.05
C LEU A 93 7.06 13.54 -10.87
N VAL A 94 6.15 14.44 -11.24
CA VAL A 94 6.47 15.61 -12.07
C VAL A 94 6.91 16.78 -11.21
N ALA A 95 6.25 17.01 -10.10
CA ALA A 95 6.54 18.09 -9.19
C ALA A 95 6.09 17.75 -7.78
N ALA A 96 6.87 18.20 -6.80
CA ALA A 96 6.53 18.05 -5.39
C ALA A 96 7.28 19.12 -4.58
N GLU A 97 6.75 19.42 -3.40
CA GLU A 97 7.39 20.30 -2.44
C GLU A 97 8.07 19.52 -1.34
#